data_2c1eff88849e36b1eb5ce3d926f97246
#
_entry.id   2c1eff88849e36b1eb5ce3d926f97246
#
_cell.length_a   1.000
_cell.length_b   1.000
_cell.length_c   1.000
_cell.angle_alpha   90.00
_cell.angle_beta   90.00
_cell.angle_gamma   90.00
#
_symmetry.space_group_name_H-M   'P 1'
#
loop_
_entity.id
_entity.type
_entity.pdbx_description
1 polymer ?
#
loop_
_entity_poly.entity_id
_entity_poly.type
_entity_poly.pdbx_seq_one_letter_code
_entity_poly.pdbx_strand_id
1 'polypeptide(L)'
;MEELTENSLAHFKKVCAPEEDHLEWYVAVGTEVERLSMLPQCYKDANHYFAYRFIKPGLHVLSETTLSDCLAGQGEKNIGTVDFMQMDPEIIRDFLSRGEDKEIHDFVESYLYNIQNALKSRMFRSYVILNIRFAVVAFLESTGADQAEYLEEIEHAVQMIRSEDSEIFEYFAGMLETAMGIRDRINSCQGGKMLKKALDSIADHYD
;
A
#
# COMPACT_ATOMS: atom_id res chain seq x y z
N MET A 1 -7.11 2.17 -30.80
CA MET A 1 -6.13 2.09 -29.68
C MET A 1 -6.51 1.04 -28.65
N GLU A 2 -7.78 0.88 -28.29
CA GLU A 2 -8.28 -0.21 -27.41
C GLU A 2 -7.75 -1.59 -27.84
N GLU A 3 -7.79 -1.91 -29.13
CA GLU A 3 -7.34 -3.19 -29.67
C GLU A 3 -5.83 -3.46 -29.44
N LEU A 4 -4.98 -2.42 -29.47
CA LEU A 4 -3.55 -2.52 -29.16
C LEU A 4 -3.31 -2.76 -27.67
N THR A 5 -4.09 -2.12 -26.82
CA THR A 5 -4.02 -2.30 -25.36
C THR A 5 -4.49 -3.69 -24.95
N GLU A 6 -5.62 -4.16 -25.53
CA GLU A 6 -6.13 -5.51 -25.29
C GLU A 6 -5.15 -6.60 -25.76
N ASN A 7 -4.58 -6.44 -26.95
CA ASN A 7 -3.57 -7.39 -27.47
C ASN A 7 -2.30 -7.41 -26.60
N SER A 8 -1.86 -6.23 -26.12
CA SER A 8 -0.70 -6.13 -25.22
C SER A 8 -0.98 -6.78 -23.88
N LEU A 9 -2.16 -6.57 -23.30
CA LEU A 9 -2.60 -7.19 -22.07
C LEU A 9 -2.75 -8.71 -22.20
N ALA A 10 -3.31 -9.18 -23.31
CA ALA A 10 -3.44 -10.61 -23.61
C ALA A 10 -2.07 -11.28 -23.75
N HIS A 11 -1.12 -10.59 -24.42
CA HIS A 11 0.26 -11.06 -24.53
C HIS A 11 0.94 -11.10 -23.16
N PHE A 12 0.80 -10.04 -22.37
CA PHE A 12 1.36 -9.95 -21.02
C PHE A 12 0.82 -11.06 -20.10
N LYS A 13 -0.49 -11.28 -20.08
CA LYS A 13 -1.13 -12.37 -19.35
C LYS A 13 -0.54 -13.73 -19.73
N LYS A 14 -0.28 -13.95 -21.04
CA LYS A 14 0.29 -15.22 -21.54
C LYS A 14 1.75 -15.40 -21.10
N VAL A 15 2.53 -14.32 -21.00
CA VAL A 15 3.96 -14.37 -20.63
C VAL A 15 4.12 -14.43 -19.11
N CYS A 16 3.29 -13.72 -18.35
CA CYS A 16 3.40 -13.61 -16.90
C CYS A 16 2.57 -14.62 -16.11
N ALA A 17 1.83 -15.51 -16.76
CA ALA A 17 1.09 -16.62 -16.14
C ALA A 17 1.70 -17.99 -16.52
N PRO A 18 2.93 -18.32 -16.14
CA PRO A 18 3.43 -19.67 -16.19
C PRO A 18 2.69 -20.49 -15.10
N GLU A 19 2.23 -21.65 -15.46
CA GLU A 19 1.38 -22.52 -14.64
C GLU A 19 2.06 -23.04 -13.34
N GLU A 20 3.33 -22.76 -13.11
CA GLU A 20 4.10 -23.38 -12.02
C GLU A 20 4.79 -22.40 -11.03
N ASP A 21 4.87 -21.11 -11.32
CA ASP A 21 5.47 -20.14 -10.39
C ASP A 21 4.41 -19.24 -9.75
N HIS A 22 4.41 -19.21 -8.43
CA HIS A 22 3.57 -18.34 -7.60
C HIS A 22 3.99 -16.85 -7.71
N LEU A 23 4.27 -16.36 -8.91
CA LEU A 23 4.60 -14.98 -9.18
C LEU A 23 3.31 -14.14 -9.20
N GLU A 24 3.18 -13.27 -8.22
CA GLU A 24 2.15 -12.22 -8.25
C GLU A 24 2.56 -11.15 -9.27
N TRP A 25 1.65 -10.83 -10.16
CA TRP A 25 1.86 -9.77 -11.16
C TRP A 25 0.68 -8.81 -11.20
N TYR A 26 0.99 -7.54 -11.41
CA TYR A 26 -0.01 -6.48 -11.54
C TYR A 26 0.36 -5.54 -12.67
N VAL A 27 -0.63 -5.04 -13.39
CA VAL A 27 -0.48 -4.06 -14.47
C VAL A 27 -1.43 -2.92 -14.22
N ALA A 28 -0.91 -1.70 -14.16
CA ALA A 28 -1.73 -0.50 -14.15
C ALA A 28 -1.79 0.10 -15.56
N VAL A 29 -2.99 0.49 -15.98
CA VAL A 29 -3.23 1.14 -17.28
C VAL A 29 -3.76 2.53 -16.99
N GLY A 30 -2.95 3.55 -17.27
CA GLY A 30 -3.33 4.95 -17.11
C GLY A 30 -4.40 5.38 -18.13
N THR A 31 -4.99 6.53 -17.89
CA THR A 31 -6.01 7.12 -18.78
C THR A 31 -5.44 7.41 -20.16
N GLU A 32 -6.19 7.13 -21.21
CA GLU A 32 -5.78 7.39 -22.58
C GLU A 32 -5.59 8.89 -22.82
N VAL A 33 -4.48 9.27 -23.44
CA VAL A 33 -4.15 10.67 -23.71
C VAL A 33 -3.84 10.92 -25.18
N GLU A 34 -4.35 12.01 -25.72
CA GLU A 34 -4.17 12.36 -27.13
C GLU A 34 -2.86 13.13 -27.40
N ARG A 35 -2.23 13.68 -26.36
CA ARG A 35 -1.04 14.55 -26.51
C ARG A 35 0.08 14.08 -25.60
N LEU A 36 1.30 14.09 -26.09
CA LEU A 36 2.50 13.74 -25.32
C LEU A 36 2.70 14.61 -24.07
N SER A 37 2.24 15.87 -24.09
CA SER A 37 2.28 16.75 -22.92
C SER A 37 1.42 16.26 -21.75
N MET A 38 0.48 15.35 -21.99
CA MET A 38 -0.40 14.76 -20.97
C MET A 38 0.15 13.43 -20.41
N LEU A 39 1.27 12.91 -20.94
CA LEU A 39 1.88 11.69 -20.44
C LEU A 39 2.19 11.73 -18.93
N PRO A 40 2.68 12.83 -18.34
CA PRO A 40 2.90 12.89 -16.90
C PRO A 40 1.62 12.67 -16.09
N GLN A 41 0.46 13.16 -16.59
CA GLN A 41 -0.83 12.90 -15.94
C GLN A 41 -1.24 11.45 -16.08
N CYS A 42 -1.14 10.87 -17.28
CA CYS A 42 -1.40 9.44 -17.50
C CYS A 42 -0.55 8.55 -16.59
N TYR A 43 0.72 8.89 -16.40
CA TYR A 43 1.61 8.16 -15.49
C TYR A 43 1.18 8.30 -14.02
N LYS A 44 0.75 9.50 -13.62
CA LYS A 44 0.21 9.76 -12.28
C LYS A 44 -1.05 8.92 -12.02
N ASP A 45 -1.97 8.88 -12.99
CA ASP A 45 -3.19 8.08 -12.90
C ASP A 45 -2.85 6.58 -12.80
N ALA A 46 -1.89 6.10 -13.60
CA ALA A 46 -1.43 4.72 -13.53
C ALA A 46 -0.82 4.36 -12.16
N ASN A 47 -0.02 5.24 -11.56
CA ASN A 47 0.52 5.04 -10.21
C ASN A 47 -0.59 4.99 -9.15
N HIS A 48 -1.57 5.89 -9.25
CA HIS A 48 -2.74 5.87 -8.37
C HIS A 48 -3.50 4.54 -8.49
N TYR A 49 -3.76 4.06 -9.71
CA TYR A 49 -4.41 2.76 -9.90
C TYR A 49 -3.54 1.61 -9.38
N PHE A 50 -2.22 1.71 -9.51
CA PHE A 50 -1.31 0.67 -9.04
C PHE A 50 -1.32 0.46 -7.52
N ALA A 51 -1.65 1.50 -6.75
CA ALA A 51 -1.82 1.39 -5.30
C ALA A 51 -2.94 0.40 -4.91
N TYR A 52 -3.95 0.22 -5.77
CA TYR A 52 -5.05 -0.72 -5.52
C TYR A 52 -4.64 -2.19 -5.48
N ARG A 53 -3.43 -2.57 -5.91
CA ARG A 53 -2.92 -3.95 -5.81
C ARG A 53 -2.91 -4.47 -4.36
N PHE A 54 -2.71 -3.59 -3.38
CA PHE A 54 -2.77 -3.92 -1.96
C PHE A 54 -4.22 -4.05 -1.46
N ILE A 55 -5.13 -3.26 -1.99
CA ILE A 55 -6.53 -3.18 -1.55
C ILE A 55 -7.38 -4.26 -2.23
N LYS A 56 -7.04 -4.63 -3.46
CA LYS A 56 -7.74 -5.61 -4.29
C LYS A 56 -6.76 -6.62 -4.91
N PRO A 57 -6.14 -7.49 -4.11
CA PRO A 57 -5.09 -8.39 -4.58
C PRO A 57 -5.56 -9.39 -5.66
N GLY A 58 -6.86 -9.65 -5.75
CA GLY A 58 -7.42 -10.48 -6.84
C GLY A 58 -7.56 -9.77 -8.20
N LEU A 59 -7.30 -8.46 -8.28
CA LEU A 59 -7.43 -7.67 -9.50
C LEU A 59 -6.05 -7.41 -10.10
N HIS A 60 -5.68 -8.20 -11.11
CA HIS A 60 -4.35 -8.12 -11.72
C HIS A 60 -4.18 -6.97 -12.73
N VAL A 61 -5.27 -6.50 -13.35
CA VAL A 61 -5.27 -5.35 -14.28
C VAL A 61 -6.03 -4.21 -13.64
N LEU A 62 -5.32 -3.13 -13.37
CA LEU A 62 -5.79 -1.96 -12.65
C LEU A 62 -5.95 -0.79 -13.63
N SER A 63 -7.18 -0.39 -13.92
CA SER A 63 -7.54 0.71 -14.80
C SER A 63 -8.77 1.43 -14.26
N GLU A 64 -9.06 2.62 -14.77
CA GLU A 64 -10.26 3.36 -14.40
C GLU A 64 -11.53 2.50 -14.54
N THR A 65 -11.65 1.77 -15.65
CA THR A 65 -12.82 0.92 -15.94
C THR A 65 -12.93 -0.25 -14.97
N THR A 66 -11.84 -1.01 -14.75
CA THR A 66 -11.85 -2.16 -13.85
C THR A 66 -12.10 -1.77 -12.40
N LEU A 67 -11.58 -0.60 -11.98
CA LEU A 67 -11.80 -0.08 -10.63
C LEU A 67 -13.22 0.47 -10.47
N SER A 68 -13.75 1.20 -11.46
CA SER A 68 -15.13 1.71 -11.42
C SER A 68 -16.16 0.59 -11.41
N ASP A 69 -15.95 -0.49 -12.15
CA ASP A 69 -16.83 -1.67 -12.13
C ASP A 69 -16.82 -2.36 -10.76
N CYS A 70 -15.64 -2.48 -10.16
CA CYS A 70 -15.52 -3.02 -8.79
C CYS A 70 -16.20 -2.14 -7.75
N LEU A 71 -16.15 -0.80 -7.92
CA LEU A 71 -16.76 0.15 -6.99
C LEU A 71 -18.28 0.30 -7.24
N ALA A 72 -18.73 0.28 -8.50
CA ALA A 72 -20.15 0.33 -8.86
C ALA A 72 -20.94 -0.90 -8.38
N GLY A 73 -20.30 -2.07 -8.31
CA GLY A 73 -20.88 -3.27 -7.71
C GLY A 73 -21.14 -3.17 -6.20
N GLN A 74 -20.61 -2.13 -5.56
CA GLN A 74 -20.84 -1.81 -4.14
C GLN A 74 -21.98 -0.81 -3.93
N GLY A 75 -22.95 -0.71 -4.87
CA GLY A 75 -24.09 0.21 -4.87
C GLY A 75 -24.56 0.56 -3.45
N GLU A 76 -25.14 1.77 -3.26
CA GLU A 76 -25.62 2.38 -2.01
C GLU A 76 -25.99 1.38 -0.91
N LYS A 77 -24.97 0.78 -0.27
CA LYS A 77 -25.19 -0.02 0.92
C LYS A 77 -25.47 0.93 2.07
N ASN A 78 -26.70 0.90 2.57
CA ASN A 78 -27.12 1.56 3.78
C ASN A 78 -26.02 1.48 4.86
N ILE A 79 -25.89 2.55 5.65
CA ILE A 79 -24.98 2.70 6.80
C ILE A 79 -24.94 1.46 7.74
N GLY A 80 -25.91 0.56 7.63
CA GLY A 80 -25.97 -0.72 8.38
C GLY A 80 -25.09 -1.86 7.83
N THR A 81 -24.47 -1.71 6.66
CA THR A 81 -23.61 -2.75 6.07
C THR A 81 -22.27 -2.18 5.67
N VAL A 82 -21.48 -1.70 6.66
CA VAL A 82 -20.06 -1.45 6.47
C VAL A 82 -19.40 -2.80 6.22
N ASP A 83 -18.79 -2.95 5.07
CA ASP A 83 -18.04 -4.15 4.75
C ASP A 83 -16.70 -4.10 5.51
N PHE A 84 -16.68 -4.71 6.69
CA PHE A 84 -15.49 -4.77 7.54
C PHE A 84 -14.29 -5.47 6.86
N MET A 85 -14.54 -6.25 5.80
CA MET A 85 -13.49 -6.85 4.98
C MET A 85 -12.64 -5.81 4.24
N GLN A 86 -13.17 -4.59 4.03
CA GLN A 86 -12.41 -3.48 3.43
C GLN A 86 -11.48 -2.78 4.42
N MET A 87 -11.59 -3.08 5.70
CA MET A 87 -10.73 -2.57 6.77
C MET A 87 -9.78 -3.63 7.31
N ASP A 88 -9.45 -4.63 6.48
CA ASP A 88 -8.55 -5.70 6.88
C ASP A 88 -7.17 -5.12 7.23
N PRO A 89 -6.66 -5.31 8.46
CA PRO A 89 -5.33 -4.88 8.85
C PRO A 89 -4.21 -5.46 7.97
N GLU A 90 -4.45 -6.61 7.34
CA GLU A 90 -3.47 -7.24 6.44
C GLU A 90 -3.16 -6.38 5.22
N ILE A 91 -4.11 -5.58 4.72
CA ILE A 91 -3.89 -4.62 3.62
C ILE A 91 -2.78 -3.64 3.99
N ILE A 92 -2.82 -3.10 5.21
CA ILE A 92 -1.82 -2.16 5.72
C ILE A 92 -0.48 -2.86 5.93
N ARG A 93 -0.48 -4.07 6.48
CA ARG A 93 0.74 -4.86 6.70
C ARG A 93 1.42 -5.24 5.38
N ASP A 94 0.65 -5.63 4.38
CA ASP A 94 1.15 -5.91 3.03
C ASP A 94 1.79 -4.69 2.39
N PHE A 95 1.15 -3.52 2.52
CA PHE A 95 1.74 -2.28 2.04
C PHE A 95 3.05 -1.96 2.78
N LEU A 96 3.08 -2.03 4.11
CA LEU A 96 4.29 -1.79 4.89
C LEU A 96 5.43 -2.76 4.56
N SER A 97 5.10 -3.99 4.18
CA SER A 97 6.09 -5.01 3.81
C SER A 97 6.70 -4.78 2.43
N ARG A 98 5.91 -4.37 1.45
CA ARG A 98 6.25 -4.37 0.01
C ARG A 98 6.18 -3.00 -0.67
N GLY A 99 5.54 -2.01 -0.03
CA GLY A 99 5.37 -0.67 -0.58
C GLY A 99 6.63 0.18 -0.50
N GLU A 100 6.67 1.24 -1.30
CA GLU A 100 7.71 2.26 -1.31
C GLU A 100 7.17 3.59 -0.76
N ASP A 101 8.05 4.43 -0.18
CA ASP A 101 7.68 5.73 0.40
C ASP A 101 6.89 6.62 -0.57
N LYS A 102 7.28 6.62 -1.85
CA LYS A 102 6.60 7.39 -2.89
C LYS A 102 5.15 6.95 -3.17
N GLU A 103 4.76 5.75 -2.73
CA GLU A 103 3.42 5.18 -2.93
C GLU A 103 2.47 5.46 -1.75
N ILE A 104 2.99 5.99 -0.63
CA ILE A 104 2.20 6.21 0.59
C ILE A 104 0.97 7.07 0.30
N HIS A 105 1.16 8.19 -0.40
CA HIS A 105 0.06 9.12 -0.71
C HIS A 105 -1.05 8.43 -1.51
N ASP A 106 -0.69 7.76 -2.60
CA ASP A 106 -1.66 7.09 -3.48
C ASP A 106 -2.35 5.92 -2.76
N PHE A 107 -1.62 5.19 -1.91
CA PHE A 107 -2.17 4.11 -1.10
C PHE A 107 -3.19 4.64 -0.07
N VAL A 108 -2.83 5.67 0.69
CA VAL A 108 -3.71 6.25 1.72
C VAL A 108 -4.97 6.83 1.09
N GLU A 109 -4.85 7.56 -0.02
CA GLU A 109 -5.98 8.09 -0.76
C GLU A 109 -6.92 6.98 -1.22
N SER A 110 -6.37 5.93 -1.84
CA SER A 110 -7.13 4.78 -2.32
C SER A 110 -7.80 4.00 -1.19
N TYR A 111 -7.10 3.78 -0.08
CA TYR A 111 -7.65 3.10 1.08
C TYR A 111 -8.82 3.88 1.70
N LEU A 112 -8.64 5.17 1.95
CA LEU A 112 -9.68 6.03 2.53
C LEU A 112 -10.87 6.20 1.60
N TYR A 113 -10.65 6.25 0.28
CA TYR A 113 -11.73 6.29 -0.70
C TYR A 113 -12.62 5.04 -0.62
N ASN A 114 -12.03 3.86 -0.47
CA ASN A 114 -12.80 2.61 -0.34
C ASN A 114 -13.70 2.59 0.91
N ILE A 115 -13.32 3.25 1.99
CA ILE A 115 -14.05 3.28 3.26
C ILE A 115 -14.76 4.62 3.51
N GLN A 116 -14.84 5.51 2.51
CA GLN A 116 -15.37 6.87 2.66
C GLN A 116 -16.77 6.94 3.30
N ASN A 117 -17.64 5.97 3.03
CA ASN A 117 -18.95 5.90 3.63
C ASN A 117 -18.91 5.60 5.14
N ALA A 118 -17.95 4.81 5.58
CA ALA A 118 -17.71 4.56 7.00
C ALA A 118 -17.19 5.81 7.72
N LEU A 119 -16.35 6.60 7.06
CA LEU A 119 -15.76 7.81 7.61
C LEU A 119 -16.79 8.94 7.91
N LYS A 120 -18.00 8.86 7.36
CA LYS A 120 -19.10 9.78 7.70
C LYS A 120 -19.57 9.65 9.15
N SER A 121 -19.34 8.51 9.78
CA SER A 121 -19.66 8.27 11.18
C SER A 121 -18.46 8.52 12.09
N ARG A 122 -18.65 9.36 13.12
CA ARG A 122 -17.60 9.66 14.13
C ARG A 122 -17.09 8.39 14.83
N MET A 123 -17.98 7.45 15.11
CA MET A 123 -17.62 6.18 15.73
C MET A 123 -16.71 5.34 14.81
N PHE A 124 -17.03 5.27 13.53
CA PHE A 124 -16.22 4.56 12.55
C PHE A 124 -14.86 5.21 12.31
N ARG A 125 -14.79 6.55 12.31
CA ARG A 125 -13.50 7.25 12.23
C ARG A 125 -12.56 6.82 13.35
N SER A 126 -13.04 6.81 14.59
CA SER A 126 -12.24 6.33 15.73
C SER A 126 -11.80 4.88 15.57
N TYR A 127 -12.68 4.03 15.05
CA TYR A 127 -12.37 2.63 14.78
C TYR A 127 -11.28 2.49 13.69
N VAL A 128 -11.38 3.25 12.60
CA VAL A 128 -10.38 3.26 11.51
C VAL A 128 -9.01 3.69 12.04
N ILE A 129 -8.94 4.79 12.80
CA ILE A 129 -7.69 5.28 13.41
C ILE A 129 -7.07 4.20 14.31
N LEU A 130 -7.88 3.54 15.12
CA LEU A 130 -7.41 2.48 16.00
C LEU A 130 -6.92 1.26 15.21
N ASN A 131 -7.63 0.88 14.15
CA ASN A 131 -7.25 -0.23 13.28
C ASN A 131 -5.92 0.02 12.57
N ILE A 132 -5.73 1.23 12.02
CA ILE A 132 -4.46 1.66 11.42
C ILE A 132 -3.32 1.51 12.44
N ARG A 133 -3.52 2.04 13.65
CA ARG A 133 -2.50 1.98 14.72
C ARG A 133 -2.16 0.54 15.07
N PHE A 134 -3.14 -0.33 15.24
CA PHE A 134 -2.89 -1.73 15.54
C PHE A 134 -2.15 -2.46 14.42
N ALA A 135 -2.53 -2.20 13.15
CA ALA A 135 -1.85 -2.81 12.01
C ALA A 135 -0.38 -2.41 11.95
N VAL A 136 -0.08 -1.12 12.15
CA VAL A 136 1.30 -0.60 12.15
C VAL A 136 2.10 -1.18 13.32
N VAL A 137 1.55 -1.19 14.54
CA VAL A 137 2.23 -1.76 15.72
C VAL A 137 2.50 -3.24 15.52
N ALA A 138 1.51 -4.01 15.07
CA ALA A 138 1.68 -5.45 14.83
C ALA A 138 2.72 -5.73 13.74
N PHE A 139 2.78 -4.88 12.70
CA PHE A 139 3.83 -4.96 11.69
C PHE A 139 5.22 -4.75 12.31
N LEU A 140 5.41 -3.67 13.07
CA LEU A 140 6.70 -3.35 13.69
C LEU A 140 7.15 -4.43 14.68
N GLU A 141 6.24 -4.98 15.49
CA GLU A 141 6.52 -6.14 16.33
C GLU A 141 7.04 -7.33 15.51
N SER A 142 6.47 -7.57 14.35
CA SER A 142 6.89 -8.67 13.46
C SER A 142 8.28 -8.48 12.86
N THR A 143 8.76 -7.24 12.75
CA THR A 143 10.13 -6.92 12.26
C THR A 143 11.22 -7.10 13.31
N GLY A 144 10.85 -7.30 14.58
CA GLY A 144 11.78 -7.37 15.69
C GLY A 144 12.31 -6.00 16.13
N ALA A 145 11.57 -4.91 15.86
CA ALA A 145 11.86 -3.58 16.35
C ALA A 145 11.81 -3.53 17.89
N ASP A 146 12.64 -2.67 18.51
CA ASP A 146 12.55 -2.43 19.94
C ASP A 146 11.26 -1.70 20.28
N GLN A 147 10.42 -2.31 21.11
CA GLN A 147 9.10 -1.80 21.45
C GLN A 147 9.14 -0.39 22.05
N ALA A 148 10.11 -0.10 22.90
CA ALA A 148 10.21 1.21 23.55
C ALA A 148 10.53 2.32 22.53
N GLU A 149 11.43 2.02 21.57
CA GLU A 149 11.87 2.97 20.56
C GLU A 149 10.74 3.29 19.58
N TYR A 150 10.08 2.29 18.99
CA TYR A 150 9.06 2.57 17.99
C TYR A 150 7.76 3.14 18.57
N LEU A 151 7.39 2.81 19.80
CA LEU A 151 6.22 3.41 20.44
C LEU A 151 6.41 4.91 20.66
N GLU A 152 7.58 5.35 21.07
CA GLU A 152 7.90 6.76 21.26
C GLU A 152 7.83 7.51 19.92
N GLU A 153 8.41 6.97 18.85
CA GLU A 153 8.34 7.57 17.51
C GLU A 153 6.91 7.68 16.98
N ILE A 154 6.10 6.62 17.13
CA ILE A 154 4.67 6.61 16.74
C ILE A 154 3.86 7.61 17.55
N GLU A 155 4.06 7.68 18.86
CA GLU A 155 3.35 8.64 19.70
C GLU A 155 3.69 10.09 19.34
N HIS A 156 4.95 10.35 19.02
CA HIS A 156 5.38 11.67 18.56
C HIS A 156 4.72 12.04 17.21
N ALA A 157 4.70 11.12 16.25
CA ALA A 157 4.03 11.34 14.96
C ALA A 157 2.52 11.66 15.15
N VAL A 158 1.85 10.94 16.06
CA VAL A 158 0.44 11.15 16.38
C VAL A 158 0.17 12.50 17.06
N GLN A 159 1.07 12.98 17.95
CA GLN A 159 0.90 14.25 18.64
C GLN A 159 0.98 15.48 17.73
N MET A 160 1.67 15.35 16.59
CA MET A 160 1.79 16.42 15.61
C MET A 160 0.50 16.69 14.83
N ILE A 161 -0.45 15.75 14.88
CA ILE A 161 -1.69 15.79 14.11
C ILE A 161 -2.85 16.16 15.06
N ARG A 162 -3.32 17.41 14.98
CA ARG A 162 -4.48 17.90 15.75
C ARG A 162 -5.54 18.46 14.81
N SER A 163 -6.74 17.89 14.93
CA SER A 163 -8.10 18.33 14.54
C SER A 163 -8.55 18.41 13.07
N GLU A 164 -9.76 17.85 12.78
CA GLU A 164 -10.66 17.93 11.62
C GLU A 164 -10.40 16.91 10.45
N ASP A 165 -11.33 16.82 9.48
CA ASP A 165 -11.44 15.70 8.53
C ASP A 165 -10.24 15.47 7.59
N SER A 166 -9.40 16.46 7.35
CA SER A 166 -8.12 16.33 6.63
C SER A 166 -7.07 15.52 7.40
N GLU A 167 -7.28 15.31 8.67
CA GLU A 167 -6.31 14.71 9.59
C GLU A 167 -6.22 13.22 9.55
N ILE A 168 -7.27 12.49 9.13
CA ILE A 168 -7.17 11.03 8.98
C ILE A 168 -6.16 10.69 7.91
N PHE A 169 -6.14 11.44 6.81
CA PHE A 169 -5.16 11.26 5.75
C PHE A 169 -3.73 11.50 6.25
N GLU A 170 -3.49 12.66 6.86
CA GLU A 170 -2.18 13.03 7.40
C GLU A 170 -1.75 12.09 8.53
N TYR A 171 -2.68 11.72 9.40
CA TYR A 171 -2.44 10.72 10.44
C TYR A 171 -1.98 9.39 9.85
N PHE A 172 -2.70 8.89 8.85
CA PHE A 172 -2.40 7.60 8.24
C PHE A 172 -1.07 7.66 7.48
N ALA A 173 -0.86 8.69 6.66
CA ALA A 173 0.39 8.87 5.93
C ALA A 173 1.60 8.94 6.88
N GLY A 174 1.52 9.77 7.92
CA GLY A 174 2.59 9.90 8.92
C GLY A 174 2.87 8.61 9.68
N MET A 175 1.85 7.81 9.99
CA MET A 175 2.02 6.49 10.59
C MET A 175 2.76 5.53 9.67
N LEU A 176 2.43 5.52 8.38
CA LEU A 176 3.11 4.68 7.39
C LEU A 176 4.55 5.12 7.16
N GLU A 177 4.79 6.42 7.00
CA GLU A 177 6.14 7.00 6.84
C GLU A 177 7.03 6.61 8.02
N THR A 178 6.55 6.78 9.25
CA THR A 178 7.28 6.40 10.46
C THR A 178 7.61 4.91 10.47
N ALA A 179 6.62 4.06 10.18
CA ALA A 179 6.80 2.60 10.20
C ALA A 179 7.77 2.13 9.11
N MET A 180 7.70 2.71 7.90
CA MET A 180 8.62 2.39 6.81
C MET A 180 10.04 2.86 7.12
N GLY A 181 10.22 4.03 7.71
CA GLY A 181 11.51 4.51 8.19
C GLY A 181 12.14 3.57 9.22
N ILE A 182 11.36 3.04 10.16
CA ILE A 182 11.83 2.05 11.14
C ILE A 182 12.21 0.74 10.45
N ARG A 183 11.34 0.22 9.56
CA ARG A 183 11.61 -0.97 8.74
C ARG A 183 12.94 -0.87 8.01
N ASP A 184 13.17 0.24 7.34
CA ASP A 184 14.35 0.44 6.49
C ASP A 184 15.64 0.58 7.33
N ARG A 185 15.56 1.20 8.52
CA ARG A 185 16.67 1.19 9.48
C ARG A 185 17.03 -0.23 9.92
N ILE A 186 16.04 -1.04 10.27
CA ILE A 186 16.24 -2.43 10.70
C ILE A 186 16.86 -3.25 9.57
N ASN A 187 16.32 -3.15 8.35
CA ASN A 187 16.83 -3.87 7.19
C ASN A 187 18.28 -3.48 6.87
N SER A 188 18.60 -2.19 6.96
CA SER A 188 19.95 -1.69 6.74
C SER A 188 20.93 -2.24 7.78
N CYS A 189 20.53 -2.28 9.05
CA CYS A 189 21.34 -2.84 10.13
C CYS A 189 21.57 -4.35 9.98
N GLN A 190 20.53 -5.10 9.59
CA GLN A 190 20.62 -6.54 9.37
C GLN A 190 21.45 -6.88 8.14
N GLY A 191 21.25 -6.14 7.03
CA GLY A 191 22.06 -6.27 5.82
C GLY A 191 23.54 -6.03 6.07
N GLY A 192 23.90 -4.99 6.83
CA GLY A 192 25.26 -4.70 7.22
C GLY A 192 25.89 -5.81 8.07
N LYS A 193 25.14 -6.38 9.02
CA LYS A 193 25.60 -7.52 9.84
C LYS A 193 25.82 -8.80 9.00
N MET A 194 24.93 -9.08 8.05
CA MET A 194 25.07 -10.22 7.14
C MET A 194 26.29 -10.07 6.23
N LEU A 195 26.48 -8.87 5.65
CA LEU A 195 27.62 -8.58 4.79
C LEU A 195 28.94 -8.74 5.55
N LYS A 196 29.01 -8.23 6.78
CA LYS A 196 30.20 -8.39 7.62
C LYS A 196 30.48 -9.86 7.90
N LYS A 197 29.47 -10.64 8.32
CA LYS A 197 29.62 -12.09 8.54
C LYS A 197 30.10 -12.84 7.28
N ALA A 198 29.59 -12.45 6.11
CA ALA A 198 30.01 -13.05 4.84
C ALA A 198 31.48 -12.73 4.51
N LEU A 199 31.90 -11.48 4.73
CA LEU A 199 33.29 -11.06 4.53
C LEU A 199 34.24 -11.74 5.53
N ASP A 200 33.88 -11.83 6.81
CA ASP A 200 34.66 -12.53 7.83
C ASP A 200 34.81 -14.03 7.46
N SER A 201 33.71 -14.67 7.02
CA SER A 201 33.75 -16.07 6.56
C SER A 201 34.61 -16.30 5.31
N ILE A 202 34.63 -15.33 4.37
CA ILE A 202 35.50 -15.39 3.19
C ILE A 202 36.98 -15.23 3.63
N ALA A 203 37.28 -14.28 4.51
CA ALA A 203 38.63 -14.08 5.02
C ALA A 203 39.17 -15.34 5.74
N ASP A 204 38.34 -15.99 6.57
CA ASP A 204 38.71 -17.18 7.31
C ASP A 204 38.94 -18.44 6.43
N HIS A 205 38.41 -18.46 5.21
CA HIS A 205 38.50 -19.64 4.32
C HIS A 205 39.46 -19.46 3.14
N TYR A 206 40.03 -18.26 2.94
CA TYR A 206 40.94 -17.96 1.81
C TYR A 206 42.31 -17.47 2.25
N ASP A 207 42.64 -17.53 3.53
CA ASP A 207 44.00 -17.48 4.07
C ASP A 207 44.50 -18.95 4.35
#